data_fb2b516d568eed8a66bea7f3dacb1fc7
#
_entry.id   fb2b516d568eed8a66bea7f3dacb1fc7
#
_cell.length_a   1.000
_cell.length_b   1.000
_cell.length_c   1.000
_cell.angle_alpha   90.00
_cell.angle_beta   90.00
_cell.angle_gamma   90.00
#
_symmetry.space_group_name_H-M   'P 1'
#
loop_
_entity.id
_entity.type
_entity.pdbx_description
1 polymer ?
#
loop_
_entity_poly.entity_id
_entity_poly.type
_entity_poly.pdbx_seq_one_letter_code
_entity_poly.pdbx_strand_id
1 'polypeptide(L)'
;HASYRRQRQMCIRDSPNTDYAYFMKGLAAFSKEKELLSSLPVLGDMTHKRDLSSAKVSFNELTEFITRFPESSYVEEAKSRMLFLRNLIAKQEIEIAEFYIKRKSYIAAVSRADYIISNLPNSPFVKEALEIKVEAYDLMEKKELKIQAEEILNKFIRASKE
;
A
#
# COMPACT_ATOMS: atom_id res chain seq x y z
N HIS A 1 34.37 7.16 23.65
CA HIS A 1 33.55 7.49 22.41
C HIS A 1 32.20 6.75 22.33
N ALA A 2 32.05 5.58 22.94
CA ALA A 2 30.78 4.83 22.94
C ALA A 2 29.72 5.44 23.88
N SER A 3 30.11 6.07 24.99
CA SER A 3 29.17 6.73 25.93
C SER A 3 28.51 7.98 25.30
N TYR A 4 29.26 8.76 24.51
CA TYR A 4 28.71 9.94 23.80
C TYR A 4 27.68 9.57 22.72
N ARG A 5 27.82 8.43 22.04
CA ARG A 5 26.82 7.92 21.10
C ARG A 5 25.54 7.49 21.79
N ARG A 6 25.61 6.82 22.93
CA ARG A 6 24.45 6.44 23.73
C ARG A 6 23.71 7.64 24.30
N GLN A 7 24.45 8.66 24.75
CA GLN A 7 23.87 9.90 25.29
C GLN A 7 23.16 10.71 24.19
N ARG A 8 23.71 10.79 22.97
CA ARG A 8 23.03 11.40 21.82
C ARG A 8 21.75 10.65 21.43
N GLN A 9 21.76 9.33 21.45
CA GLN A 9 20.56 8.52 21.16
C GLN A 9 19.49 8.65 22.27
N MET A 10 19.89 8.78 23.53
CA MET A 10 18.97 9.05 24.63
C MET A 10 18.35 10.45 24.55
N CYS A 11 19.13 11.49 24.24
CA CYS A 11 18.60 12.85 24.08
C CYS A 11 17.65 13.03 22.88
N ILE A 12 17.81 12.25 21.82
CA ILE A 12 16.88 12.25 20.66
C ILE A 12 15.56 11.56 21.03
N ARG A 13 15.60 10.55 21.90
CA ARG A 13 14.41 9.80 22.31
C ARG A 13 13.47 10.57 23.23
N ASP A 14 14.02 11.50 24.02
CA ASP A 14 13.30 12.28 25.03
C ASP A 14 13.11 13.76 24.60
N SER A 15 13.41 14.10 23.34
CA SER A 15 13.16 15.44 22.80
C SER A 15 11.65 15.65 22.63
N PRO A 16 11.10 16.80 23.04
CA PRO A 16 9.69 17.14 22.87
C PRO A 16 9.23 17.15 21.38
N ASN A 17 10.15 17.16 20.43
CA ASN A 17 9.88 17.17 18.99
C ASN A 17 10.26 15.84 18.29
N THR A 18 10.32 14.74 19.03
CA THR A 18 10.68 13.43 18.45
C THR A 18 9.60 12.95 17.47
N ASP A 19 8.34 13.20 17.77
CA ASP A 19 7.19 12.92 16.91
C ASP A 19 7.29 13.66 15.57
N TYR A 20 7.66 14.94 15.59
CA TYR A 20 7.91 15.72 14.38
C TYR A 20 9.03 15.14 13.52
N ALA A 21 10.12 14.66 14.12
CA ALA A 21 11.22 14.05 13.37
C ALA A 21 10.79 12.75 12.66
N TYR A 22 9.98 11.90 13.32
CA TYR A 22 9.40 10.70 12.70
C TYR A 22 8.40 11.04 11.58
N PHE A 23 7.56 12.04 11.81
CA PHE A 23 6.64 12.53 10.79
C PHE A 23 7.39 13.03 9.55
N MET A 24 8.44 13.86 9.76
CA MET A 24 9.27 14.40 8.66
C MET A 24 10.02 13.31 7.89
N LYS A 25 10.41 12.21 8.54
CA LYS A 25 11.01 11.05 7.88
C LYS A 25 10.04 10.43 6.87
N GLY A 26 8.79 10.22 7.27
CA GLY A 26 7.72 9.75 6.38
C GLY A 26 7.43 10.71 5.23
N LEU A 27 7.43 12.03 5.51
CA LEU A 27 7.21 13.07 4.50
C LEU A 27 8.34 13.16 3.47
N ALA A 28 9.58 12.99 3.86
CA ALA A 28 10.71 13.04 2.93
C ALA A 28 10.57 11.97 1.84
N ALA A 29 10.17 10.74 2.21
CA ALA A 29 9.88 9.69 1.25
C ALA A 29 8.62 9.99 0.40
N PHE A 30 7.59 10.60 1.00
CA PHE A 30 6.37 11.04 0.29
C PHE A 30 6.66 12.13 -0.74
N SER A 31 7.47 13.13 -0.41
CA SER A 31 7.80 14.24 -1.30
C SER A 31 8.54 13.75 -2.55
N LYS A 32 9.45 12.78 -2.38
CA LYS A 32 10.13 12.11 -3.49
C LYS A 32 9.15 11.43 -4.44
N GLU A 33 8.13 10.74 -3.91
CA GLU A 33 7.10 10.09 -4.72
C GLU A 33 6.23 11.11 -5.45
N LYS A 34 5.82 12.18 -4.77
CA LYS A 34 5.01 13.26 -5.36
C LYS A 34 5.73 13.98 -6.49
N GLU A 35 7.03 14.25 -6.35
CA GLU A 35 7.86 14.87 -7.38
C GLU A 35 7.96 13.98 -8.62
N LEU A 36 8.15 12.68 -8.44
CA LEU A 36 8.13 11.70 -9.52
C LEU A 36 6.78 11.66 -10.23
N LEU A 37 5.66 11.77 -9.48
CA LEU A 37 4.30 11.81 -10.04
C LEU A 37 4.05 13.07 -10.88
N SER A 38 4.58 14.21 -10.46
CA SER A 38 4.36 15.49 -11.15
C SER A 38 5.26 15.71 -12.37
N SER A 39 6.42 15.08 -12.42
CA SER A 39 7.41 15.25 -13.47
C SER A 39 7.15 14.41 -14.73
N LEU A 40 6.23 13.43 -14.67
CA LEU A 40 5.90 12.58 -15.80
C LEU A 40 4.58 13.05 -16.43
N PRO A 41 4.56 13.38 -17.74
CA PRO A 41 3.31 13.59 -18.46
C PRO A 41 2.48 12.31 -18.38
N VAL A 42 1.15 12.47 -18.36
CA VAL A 42 0.14 11.40 -18.29
C VAL A 42 0.44 10.32 -19.37
N LEU A 43 1.33 9.42 -19.08
CA LEU A 43 1.55 8.19 -19.84
C LEU A 43 0.61 7.13 -19.25
N GLY A 44 -0.62 7.09 -19.77
CA GLY A 44 -1.74 6.31 -19.27
C GLY A 44 -1.59 4.79 -19.26
N ASP A 45 -0.45 4.20 -19.65
CA ASP A 45 -0.35 2.74 -19.82
C ASP A 45 0.93 2.11 -19.23
N MET A 46 1.69 2.84 -18.40
CA MET A 46 2.98 2.36 -17.91
C MET A 46 3.13 2.37 -16.38
N THR A 47 2.06 2.48 -15.62
CA THR A 47 2.09 2.52 -14.14
C THR A 47 2.64 1.24 -13.54
N HIS A 48 2.42 0.07 -14.16
CA HIS A 48 3.01 -1.21 -13.73
C HIS A 48 4.55 -1.27 -13.82
N LYS A 49 5.16 -0.39 -14.61
CA LYS A 49 6.64 -0.29 -14.73
C LYS A 49 7.24 0.70 -13.74
N ARG A 50 6.41 1.41 -13.00
CA ARG A 50 6.86 2.44 -12.07
C ARG A 50 7.37 1.83 -10.78
N ASP A 51 8.50 2.30 -10.32
CA ASP A 51 9.01 1.95 -9.00
C ASP A 51 8.31 2.80 -7.92
N LEU A 52 7.43 2.16 -7.13
CA LEU A 52 6.78 2.74 -5.96
C LEU A 52 7.48 2.38 -4.64
N SER A 53 8.79 2.08 -4.69
CA SER A 53 9.55 1.79 -3.47
C SER A 53 9.50 2.94 -2.46
N SER A 54 9.59 4.19 -2.94
CA SER A 54 9.44 5.39 -2.11
C SER A 54 8.08 5.52 -1.46
N ALA A 55 6.99 5.17 -2.18
CA ALA A 55 5.64 5.15 -1.65
C ALA A 55 5.48 4.10 -0.54
N LYS A 56 6.02 2.90 -0.75
CA LYS A 56 6.00 1.82 0.26
C LYS A 56 6.81 2.19 1.50
N VAL A 57 7.98 2.79 1.33
CA VAL A 57 8.80 3.30 2.43
C VAL A 57 8.03 4.37 3.20
N SER A 58 7.48 5.38 2.52
CA SER A 58 6.69 6.43 3.17
C SER A 58 5.50 5.88 3.95
N PHE A 59 4.78 4.93 3.37
CA PHE A 59 3.64 4.28 4.04
C PHE A 59 4.06 3.58 5.33
N ASN A 60 5.17 2.84 5.31
CA ASN A 60 5.69 2.14 6.49
C ASN A 60 6.19 3.12 7.57
N GLU A 61 6.91 4.18 7.18
CA GLU A 61 7.40 5.20 8.11
C GLU A 61 6.26 5.97 8.78
N LEU A 62 5.21 6.31 8.03
CA LEU A 62 4.02 6.96 8.58
C LEU A 62 3.21 6.00 9.47
N THR A 63 3.19 4.71 9.16
CA THR A 63 2.57 3.68 10.02
C THR A 63 3.32 3.58 11.35
N GLU A 64 4.65 3.50 11.32
CA GLU A 64 5.49 3.51 12.53
C GLU A 64 5.25 4.79 13.35
N PHE A 65 5.20 5.95 12.69
CA PHE A 65 4.92 7.23 13.35
C PHE A 65 3.59 7.20 14.11
N ILE A 66 2.48 6.83 13.47
CA ILE A 66 1.15 6.82 14.09
C ILE A 66 1.09 5.82 15.25
N THR A 67 1.73 4.65 15.10
CA THR A 67 1.77 3.63 16.15
C THR A 67 2.54 4.10 17.36
N ARG A 68 3.61 4.85 17.14
CA ARG A 68 4.52 5.30 18.21
C ARG A 68 4.05 6.58 18.91
N PHE A 69 3.38 7.46 18.16
CA PHE A 69 2.93 8.77 18.63
C PHE A 69 1.46 9.03 18.32
N PRO A 70 0.53 8.22 18.87
CA PRO A 70 -0.89 8.30 18.54
C PRO A 70 -1.54 9.65 18.90
N GLU A 71 -0.98 10.36 19.89
CA GLU A 71 -1.48 11.64 20.38
C GLU A 71 -0.80 12.86 19.71
N SER A 72 0.07 12.65 18.74
CA SER A 72 0.75 13.75 18.05
C SER A 72 -0.23 14.54 17.18
N SER A 73 -0.05 15.87 17.15
CA SER A 73 -0.84 16.78 16.32
C SER A 73 -0.73 16.50 14.81
N TYR A 74 0.29 15.76 14.37
CA TYR A 74 0.53 15.41 12.97
C TYR A 74 -0.17 14.11 12.53
N VAL A 75 -0.88 13.42 13.43
CA VAL A 75 -1.51 12.10 13.14
C VAL A 75 -2.54 12.20 12.02
N GLU A 76 -3.41 13.21 12.04
CA GLU A 76 -4.45 13.35 11.02
C GLU A 76 -3.87 13.66 9.64
N GLU A 77 -2.81 14.45 9.57
CA GLU A 77 -2.11 14.70 8.32
C GLU A 77 -1.41 13.43 7.81
N ALA A 78 -0.78 12.67 8.70
CA ALA A 78 -0.15 11.38 8.36
C ALA A 78 -1.18 10.38 7.81
N LYS A 79 -2.34 10.24 8.44
CA LYS A 79 -3.45 9.39 7.97
C LYS A 79 -3.93 9.77 6.57
N SER A 80 -4.10 11.07 6.30
CA SER A 80 -4.50 11.57 4.98
C SER A 80 -3.50 11.16 3.89
N ARG A 81 -2.19 11.29 4.18
CA ARG A 81 -1.13 10.90 3.25
C ARG A 81 -1.06 9.38 3.06
N MET A 82 -1.24 8.61 4.14
CA MET A 82 -1.30 7.15 4.07
C MET A 82 -2.47 6.67 3.22
N LEU A 83 -3.63 7.35 3.28
CA LEU A 83 -4.76 7.03 2.42
C LEU A 83 -4.41 7.15 0.93
N PHE A 84 -3.73 8.24 0.56
CA PHE A 84 -3.25 8.45 -0.81
C PHE A 84 -2.25 7.38 -1.23
N LEU A 85 -1.22 7.12 -0.40
CA LEU A 85 -0.20 6.11 -0.69
C LEU A 85 -0.79 4.71 -0.83
N ARG A 86 -1.72 4.33 0.07
CA ARG A 86 -2.42 3.06 0.02
C ARG A 86 -3.13 2.87 -1.32
N ASN A 87 -3.88 3.88 -1.76
CA ASN A 87 -4.61 3.80 -3.01
C ASN A 87 -3.68 3.74 -4.21
N LEU A 88 -2.58 4.48 -4.18
CA LEU A 88 -1.55 4.45 -5.22
C LEU A 88 -0.90 3.07 -5.35
N ILE A 89 -0.49 2.48 -4.22
CA ILE A 89 0.11 1.14 -4.17
C ILE A 89 -0.90 0.09 -4.66
N ALA A 90 -2.14 0.13 -4.16
CA ALA A 90 -3.16 -0.82 -4.55
C ALA A 90 -3.47 -0.76 -6.06
N LYS A 91 -3.56 0.44 -6.64
CA LYS A 91 -3.77 0.62 -8.07
C LYS A 91 -2.63 -0.02 -8.89
N GLN A 92 -1.38 0.20 -8.49
CA GLN A 92 -0.24 -0.41 -9.16
C GLN A 92 -0.28 -1.95 -9.09
N GLU A 93 -0.62 -2.51 -7.94
CA GLU A 93 -0.69 -3.99 -7.79
C GLU A 93 -1.81 -4.58 -8.66
N ILE A 94 -2.94 -3.86 -8.89
CA ILE A 94 -3.98 -4.23 -9.86
C ILE A 94 -3.40 -4.28 -11.27
N GLU A 95 -2.76 -3.20 -11.71
CA GLU A 95 -2.18 -3.13 -13.07
C GLU A 95 -1.12 -4.22 -13.31
N ILE A 96 -0.34 -4.55 -12.28
CA ILE A 96 0.62 -5.67 -12.34
C ILE A 96 -0.14 -7.02 -12.42
N ALA A 97 -1.23 -7.19 -11.68
CA ALA A 97 -2.03 -8.41 -11.71
C ALA A 97 -2.65 -8.63 -13.10
N GLU A 98 -3.26 -7.59 -13.69
CA GLU A 98 -3.80 -7.62 -15.04
C GLU A 98 -2.72 -7.94 -16.10
N PHE A 99 -1.53 -7.35 -15.95
CA PHE A 99 -0.39 -7.67 -16.81
C PHE A 99 -0.04 -9.16 -16.75
N TYR A 100 -0.09 -9.78 -15.55
CA TYR A 100 0.13 -11.22 -15.40
C TYR A 100 -0.99 -12.06 -15.98
N ILE A 101 -2.26 -11.63 -15.90
CA ILE A 101 -3.40 -12.28 -16.58
C ILE A 101 -3.15 -12.33 -18.10
N LYS A 102 -2.82 -11.16 -18.70
CA LYS A 102 -2.51 -11.06 -20.14
C LYS A 102 -1.35 -11.97 -20.56
N ARG A 103 -0.39 -12.20 -19.66
CA ARG A 103 0.76 -13.11 -19.87
C ARG A 103 0.49 -14.58 -19.51
N LYS A 104 -0.74 -14.92 -19.14
CA LYS A 104 -1.14 -16.26 -18.68
C LYS A 104 -0.36 -16.75 -17.44
N SER A 105 0.20 -15.83 -16.66
CA SER A 105 0.90 -16.10 -15.41
C SER A 105 -0.05 -15.98 -14.22
N TYR A 106 -1.11 -16.80 -14.21
CA TYR A 106 -2.26 -16.65 -13.32
C TYR A 106 -1.91 -16.72 -11.83
N ILE A 107 -0.97 -17.59 -11.43
CA ILE A 107 -0.51 -17.70 -10.03
C ILE A 107 0.12 -16.38 -9.57
N ALA A 108 0.88 -15.71 -10.44
CA ALA A 108 1.46 -14.41 -10.12
C ALA A 108 0.36 -13.33 -9.99
N ALA A 109 -0.67 -13.36 -10.84
CA ALA A 109 -1.82 -12.46 -10.72
C ALA A 109 -2.57 -12.66 -9.39
N VAL A 110 -2.84 -13.90 -8.99
CA VAL A 110 -3.45 -14.23 -7.69
C VAL A 110 -2.61 -13.70 -6.54
N SER A 111 -1.27 -13.86 -6.58
CA SER A 111 -0.38 -13.35 -5.53
C SER A 111 -0.45 -11.82 -5.38
N ARG A 112 -0.62 -11.07 -6.51
CA ARG A 112 -0.80 -9.61 -6.46
C ARG A 112 -2.15 -9.22 -5.88
N ALA A 113 -3.22 -9.92 -6.27
CA ALA A 113 -4.54 -9.71 -5.72
C ALA A 113 -4.56 -10.01 -4.20
N ASP A 114 -3.96 -11.11 -3.77
CA ASP A 114 -3.84 -11.48 -2.35
C ASP A 114 -3.06 -10.45 -1.54
N TYR A 115 -2.03 -9.82 -2.13
CA TYR A 115 -1.32 -8.73 -1.47
C TYR A 115 -2.25 -7.56 -1.13
N ILE A 116 -3.12 -7.15 -2.06
CA ILE A 116 -4.08 -6.06 -1.83
C ILE A 116 -5.08 -6.46 -0.73
N ILE A 117 -5.66 -7.64 -0.84
CA ILE A 117 -6.68 -8.13 0.10
C ILE A 117 -6.13 -8.21 1.53
N SER A 118 -4.90 -8.69 1.69
CA SER A 118 -4.29 -8.92 3.00
C SER A 118 -3.66 -7.67 3.62
N ASN A 119 -3.00 -6.83 2.82
CA ASN A 119 -2.22 -5.71 3.34
C ASN A 119 -2.91 -4.36 3.18
N LEU A 120 -3.90 -4.25 2.28
CA LEU A 120 -4.60 -3.02 1.97
C LEU A 120 -6.14 -3.18 2.02
N PRO A 121 -6.71 -3.81 3.08
CA PRO A 121 -8.11 -4.23 3.11
C PRO A 121 -9.12 -3.08 2.99
N ASN A 122 -8.71 -1.86 3.35
CA ASN A 122 -9.56 -0.65 3.25
C ASN A 122 -9.36 0.12 1.93
N SER A 123 -8.70 -0.47 0.93
CA SER A 123 -8.52 0.14 -0.38
C SER A 123 -9.79 0.00 -1.24
N PRO A 124 -10.15 1.00 -2.06
CA PRO A 124 -11.24 0.87 -3.03
C PRO A 124 -10.99 -0.21 -4.09
N PHE A 125 -9.75 -0.68 -4.24
CA PHE A 125 -9.33 -1.69 -5.20
C PHE A 125 -9.49 -3.15 -4.71
N VAL A 126 -10.00 -3.38 -3.48
CA VAL A 126 -10.19 -4.74 -2.94
C VAL A 126 -11.20 -5.53 -3.78
N LYS A 127 -12.30 -4.89 -4.23
CA LYS A 127 -13.29 -5.54 -5.09
C LYS A 127 -12.64 -6.04 -6.39
N GLU A 128 -11.91 -5.19 -7.06
CA GLU A 128 -11.21 -5.48 -8.32
C GLU A 128 -10.15 -6.59 -8.13
N ALA A 129 -9.42 -6.57 -7.01
CA ALA A 129 -8.49 -7.63 -6.67
C ALA A 129 -9.20 -9.00 -6.50
N LEU A 130 -10.39 -9.03 -5.89
CA LEU A 130 -11.20 -10.24 -5.77
C LEU A 130 -11.69 -10.71 -7.14
N GLU A 131 -12.11 -9.80 -8.02
CA GLU A 131 -12.53 -10.12 -9.39
C GLU A 131 -11.39 -10.75 -10.21
N ILE A 132 -10.18 -10.17 -10.14
CA ILE A 132 -8.96 -10.73 -10.78
C ILE A 132 -8.66 -12.14 -10.25
N LYS A 133 -8.84 -12.37 -8.95
CA LYS A 133 -8.61 -13.69 -8.34
C LYS A 133 -9.59 -14.73 -8.87
N VAL A 134 -10.87 -14.37 -9.02
CA VAL A 134 -11.90 -15.24 -9.61
C VAL A 134 -11.55 -15.55 -11.06
N GLU A 135 -11.19 -14.53 -11.87
CA GLU A 135 -10.78 -14.68 -13.26
C GLU A 135 -9.56 -15.60 -13.40
N ALA A 136 -8.53 -15.38 -12.57
CA ALA A 136 -7.32 -16.19 -12.60
C ALA A 136 -7.61 -17.68 -12.32
N TYR A 137 -8.47 -17.99 -11.33
CA TYR A 137 -8.84 -19.36 -11.02
C TYR A 137 -9.71 -20.00 -12.10
N ASP A 138 -10.57 -19.24 -12.77
CA ASP A 138 -11.33 -19.68 -13.91
C ASP A 138 -10.42 -20.07 -15.09
N LEU A 139 -9.48 -19.19 -15.43
CA LEU A 139 -8.48 -19.42 -16.48
C LEU A 139 -7.50 -20.57 -16.17
N MET A 140 -7.35 -20.92 -14.90
CA MET A 140 -6.58 -22.11 -14.46
C MET A 140 -7.43 -23.38 -14.38
N GLU A 141 -8.73 -23.31 -14.68
CA GLU A 141 -9.70 -24.41 -14.54
C GLU A 141 -9.80 -24.98 -13.10
N LYS A 142 -9.48 -24.15 -12.09
CA LYS A 142 -9.53 -24.49 -10.66
C LYS A 142 -10.91 -24.19 -10.06
N LYS A 143 -11.91 -25.04 -10.39
CA LYS A 143 -13.32 -24.82 -10.05
C LYS A 143 -13.57 -24.60 -8.55
N GLU A 144 -12.93 -25.38 -7.68
CA GLU A 144 -13.11 -25.26 -6.23
C GLU A 144 -12.61 -23.90 -5.70
N LEU A 145 -11.42 -23.46 -6.14
CA LEU A 145 -10.83 -22.18 -5.73
C LEU A 145 -11.62 -20.99 -6.30
N LYS A 146 -12.16 -21.14 -7.53
CA LYS A 146 -13.05 -20.14 -8.13
C LYS A 146 -14.29 -19.95 -7.28
N ILE A 147 -15.00 -21.03 -6.90
CA ILE A 147 -16.21 -20.98 -6.08
C ILE A 147 -15.92 -20.27 -4.74
N GLN A 148 -14.82 -20.63 -4.08
CA GLN A 148 -14.41 -19.98 -2.82
C GLN A 148 -14.15 -18.48 -3.00
N ALA A 149 -13.47 -18.08 -4.08
CA ALA A 149 -13.19 -16.68 -4.38
C ALA A 149 -14.48 -15.90 -4.69
N GLU A 150 -15.44 -16.50 -5.44
CA GLU A 150 -16.75 -15.93 -5.72
C GLU A 150 -17.58 -15.72 -4.45
N GLU A 151 -17.54 -16.66 -3.51
CA GLU A 151 -18.22 -16.51 -2.22
C GLU A 151 -17.67 -15.33 -1.42
N ILE A 152 -16.34 -15.16 -1.39
CA ILE A 152 -15.70 -14.03 -0.71
C ILE A 152 -16.08 -12.71 -1.39
N LEU A 153 -16.02 -12.64 -2.71
CA LEU A 153 -16.43 -11.47 -3.49
C LEU A 153 -17.88 -11.09 -3.20
N ASN A 154 -18.80 -12.07 -3.20
CA ASN A 154 -20.22 -11.84 -2.94
C ASN A 154 -20.46 -11.35 -1.50
N LYS A 155 -19.73 -11.88 -0.50
CA LYS A 155 -19.78 -11.39 0.88
C LYS A 155 -19.29 -9.93 0.97
N PHE A 156 -18.19 -9.62 0.30
CA PHE A 156 -17.63 -8.25 0.27
C PHE A 156 -18.63 -7.26 -0.36
N ILE A 157 -19.26 -7.62 -1.49
CA ILE A 157 -20.24 -6.76 -2.17
C ILE A 157 -21.47 -6.50 -1.29
N ARG A 158 -21.94 -7.50 -0.52
CA ARG A 158 -23.07 -7.35 0.41
C ARG A 158 -22.70 -6.39 1.54
N ALA A 159 -21.55 -6.60 2.18
CA ALA A 159 -21.08 -5.76 3.28
C ALA A 159 -20.80 -4.30 2.87
N SER A 160 -20.50 -4.04 1.60
CA SER A 160 -20.27 -2.67 1.10
C SER A 160 -21.54 -1.91 0.72
N LYS A 161 -22.74 -2.55 0.80
CA LYS A 161 -24.04 -1.94 0.52
C LYS A 161 -24.82 -1.58 1.80
N GLU A 162 -24.38 -2.05 2.94
CA GLU A 162 -24.87 -1.70 4.27
C GLU A 162 -24.13 -0.49 4.84
#